data_a5ec4229ffb90bca385eff4cd5b2aa3b
#
_entry.id   a5ec4229ffb90bca385eff4cd5b2aa3b
#
_cell.length_a   1.000
_cell.length_b   1.000
_cell.length_c   1.000
_cell.angle_alpha   90.00
_cell.angle_beta   90.00
_cell.angle_gamma   90.00
#
_symmetry.space_group_name_H-M   'P 1'
#
loop_
_entity.id
_entity.type
_entity.pdbx_description
1 polymer ?
#
loop_
_entity_poly.entity_id
_entity_poly.type
_entity_poly.pdbx_seq_one_letter_code
_entity_poly.pdbx_strand_id
1 'polypeptide(L)' 'MNNRLKVLRAERDWSQSDLAERLGVSRQSVNAIETGKYDPSLPLAFRIAELFALPIEAIFHPPAKG' A
#
# COMPACT_ATOMS: atom_id res chain seq x y z
N MET A 1 9.27 1.43 -5.19
CA MET A 1 9.57 0.95 -3.82
C MET A 1 8.91 -0.39 -3.61
N ASN A 2 9.64 -1.34 -3.09
CA ASN A 2 9.06 -2.64 -2.78
C ASN A 2 8.13 -2.53 -1.58
N ASN A 3 7.05 -3.32 -1.62
CA ASN A 3 6.11 -3.29 -0.51
C ASN A 3 5.31 -4.59 -0.47
N ARG A 4 4.61 -4.78 0.65
CA ARG A 4 3.78 -5.96 0.87
C ARG A 4 2.29 -5.67 0.72
N LEU A 5 1.94 -4.57 0.08
CA LEU A 5 0.55 -4.15 0.02
C LEU A 5 -0.35 -5.19 -0.64
N LYS A 6 0.14 -5.78 -1.74
CA LYS A 6 -0.65 -6.80 -2.44
C LYS A 6 -0.90 -8.02 -1.55
N VAL A 7 0.13 -8.46 -0.81
CA VAL A 7 0.00 -9.60 0.09
C VAL A 7 -0.99 -9.29 1.21
N LEU A 8 -0.86 -8.12 1.81
CA LEU A 8 -1.74 -7.75 2.92
C LEU A 8 -3.19 -7.65 2.45
N ARG A 9 -3.39 -7.11 1.25
CA ARG A 9 -4.73 -7.02 0.67
C ARG A 9 -5.31 -8.41 0.44
N ALA A 10 -4.50 -9.30 -0.13
CA ALA A 10 -4.95 -10.65 -0.42
C ALA A 10 -5.30 -11.43 0.84
N GLU A 11 -4.57 -11.20 1.92
CA GLU A 11 -4.86 -11.86 3.20
C GLU A 11 -6.23 -11.48 3.74
N ARG A 12 -6.77 -10.35 3.30
CA ARG A 12 -8.09 -9.89 3.72
C ARG A 12 -9.16 -10.16 2.66
N ASP A 13 -8.79 -10.83 1.58
CA ASP A 13 -9.69 -11.10 0.47
C ASP A 13 -10.26 -9.82 -0.14
N TRP A 14 -9.47 -8.76 -0.15
CA TRP A 14 -9.87 -7.49 -0.76
C TRP A 14 -9.37 -7.43 -2.19
N SER A 15 -10.21 -6.94 -3.10
CA SER A 15 -9.78 -6.58 -4.44
C SER A 15 -9.01 -5.24 -4.37
N GLN A 16 -8.36 -4.87 -5.47
CA GLN A 16 -7.74 -3.55 -5.54
C GLN A 16 -8.78 -2.46 -5.36
N SER A 17 -9.98 -2.65 -5.91
CA SER A 17 -11.06 -1.68 -5.74
C SER A 17 -11.50 -1.59 -4.29
N ASP A 18 -11.57 -2.71 -3.59
CA ASP A 18 -11.92 -2.71 -2.18
C ASP A 18 -10.92 -1.91 -1.37
N LEU A 19 -9.64 -2.12 -1.62
CA LEU A 19 -8.61 -1.39 -0.90
C LEU A 19 -8.64 0.10 -1.25
N ALA A 20 -8.83 0.41 -2.53
CA ALA A 20 -8.90 1.79 -2.97
C ALA A 20 -10.02 2.54 -2.27
N GLU A 21 -11.17 1.90 -2.14
CA GLU A 21 -12.31 2.50 -1.47
C GLU A 21 -12.00 2.79 0.00
N ARG A 22 -11.35 1.85 0.67
CA ARG A 22 -11.01 2.03 2.08
C ARG A 22 -9.98 3.13 2.30
N LEU A 23 -9.11 3.35 1.31
CA LEU A 23 -8.08 4.38 1.41
C LEU A 23 -8.54 5.72 0.84
N GLY A 24 -9.65 5.75 0.12
CA GLY A 24 -10.12 6.99 -0.50
C GLY A 24 -9.30 7.40 -1.71
N VAL A 25 -8.76 6.43 -2.45
CA VAL A 25 -7.96 6.70 -3.66
C VAL A 25 -8.52 5.87 -4.82
N SER A 26 -7.98 6.08 -6.01
CA SER A 26 -8.43 5.33 -7.17
C SER A 26 -7.81 3.93 -7.19
N ARG A 27 -8.48 3.02 -7.90
CA ARG A 27 -7.94 1.68 -8.08
C ARG A 27 -6.60 1.73 -8.81
N GLN A 28 -6.45 2.65 -9.77
CA GLN A 28 -5.18 2.81 -10.47
C GLN A 28 -4.06 3.19 -9.51
N SER A 29 -4.35 4.03 -8.52
CA SER A 29 -3.35 4.38 -7.51
C SER A 29 -2.91 3.15 -6.72
N VAL A 30 -3.86 2.31 -6.32
CA VAL A 30 -3.51 1.08 -5.60
C VAL A 30 -2.62 0.20 -6.48
N ASN A 31 -3.01 0.00 -7.73
CA ASN A 31 -2.21 -0.82 -8.62
C ASN A 31 -0.80 -0.26 -8.82
N ALA A 32 -0.69 1.05 -8.99
CA ALA A 32 0.62 1.68 -9.20
C ALA A 32 1.51 1.51 -7.96
N ILE A 33 0.93 1.60 -6.77
CA ILE A 33 1.70 1.40 -5.55
C ILE A 33 2.14 -0.07 -5.44
N GLU A 34 1.23 -1.01 -5.70
CA GLU A 34 1.54 -2.43 -5.57
C GLU A 34 2.63 -2.87 -6.53
N THR A 35 2.67 -2.28 -7.72
CA THR A 35 3.69 -2.63 -8.71
C THR A 35 4.98 -1.84 -8.56
N GLY A 36 5.05 -0.93 -7.61
CA GLY A 36 6.26 -0.16 -7.36
C GLY A 36 6.47 1.00 -8.31
N LYS A 37 5.48 1.31 -9.14
CA LYS A 37 5.61 2.43 -10.10
C LYS A 37 5.36 3.78 -9.45
N TYR A 38 4.74 3.79 -8.31
CA TYR A 38 4.36 5.02 -7.64
C TYR A 38 4.51 4.81 -6.12
N ASP A 39 5.17 5.73 -5.47
CA ASP A 39 5.30 5.68 -4.01
C ASP A 39 4.20 6.54 -3.41
N PRO A 40 3.52 6.05 -2.37
CA PRO A 40 2.45 6.84 -1.77
C PRO A 40 3.01 8.06 -1.06
N SER A 41 2.20 9.11 -1.00
CA SER A 41 2.55 10.25 -0.16
C SER A 41 2.65 9.79 1.29
N LEU A 42 3.33 10.57 2.12
CA LEU A 42 3.46 10.21 3.52
C LEU A 42 2.10 10.12 4.21
N PRO A 43 1.16 11.05 4.01
CA PRO A 43 -0.16 10.88 4.62
C PRO A 43 -0.86 9.60 4.17
N LEU A 44 -0.72 9.21 2.90
CA LEU A 44 -1.33 7.99 2.42
C LEU A 44 -0.65 6.77 3.03
N ALA A 45 0.68 6.81 3.15
CA ALA A 45 1.42 5.70 3.77
C ALA A 45 0.97 5.49 5.22
N PHE A 46 0.75 6.57 5.96
CA PHE A 46 0.25 6.45 7.33
C PHE A 46 -1.17 5.86 7.36
N ARG A 47 -2.03 6.24 6.41
CA ARG A 47 -3.37 5.65 6.35
C ARG A 47 -3.32 4.16 6.05
N ILE A 48 -2.43 3.76 5.16
CA ILE A 48 -2.24 2.34 4.86
C ILE A 48 -1.79 1.60 6.12
N ALA A 49 -0.82 2.16 6.83
CA ALA A 49 -0.33 1.55 8.06
C ALA A 49 -1.43 1.40 9.10
N GLU A 50 -2.26 2.41 9.26
CA GLU A 50 -3.37 2.34 10.20
C GLU A 50 -4.39 1.29 9.79
N LEU A 51 -4.69 1.21 8.49
CA LEU A 51 -5.68 0.26 8.00
C LEU A 51 -5.26 -1.18 8.29
N PHE A 52 -3.99 -1.47 8.14
CA PHE A 52 -3.48 -2.83 8.36
C PHE A 52 -2.93 -3.02 9.78
N ALA A 53 -2.94 -1.97 10.59
CA ALA A 53 -2.44 -2.02 11.97
C ALA A 53 -0.99 -2.50 12.04
N LEU A 54 -0.17 -2.00 11.13
CA LEU A 54 1.25 -2.32 11.05
C LEU A 54 2.07 -1.04 10.94
N PRO A 55 3.32 -1.06 11.39
CA PRO A 55 4.18 0.08 11.16
C PRO A 55 4.50 0.20 9.67
N ILE A 56 4.80 1.40 9.22
CA ILE A 56 5.10 1.66 7.81
C ILE A 56 6.23 0.75 7.33
N GLU A 57 7.24 0.55 8.15
CA GLU A 57 8.42 -0.23 7.77
C GLU A 57 8.08 -1.71 7.54
N ALA A 58 6.98 -2.18 8.10
CA ALA A 58 6.54 -3.56 7.87
C ALA A 58 5.82 -3.70 6.54
N ILE A 59 5.43 -2.59 5.93
CA ILE A 59 4.68 -2.60 4.68
C ILE A 59 5.56 -2.17 3.51
N PHE A 60 6.30 -1.08 3.69
CA PHE A 60 7.12 -0.47 2.64
C PHE A 60 8.59 -0.67 2.93
N HIS A 61 9.34 -1.10 1.92
CA HIS A 61 10.76 -1.36 2.07
C HIS A 61 11.53 -0.35 1.23
N PRO A 62 12.43 0.43 1.82
CA PRO A 62 13.18 1.40 1.05
C PRO A 62 14.06 0.72 0.03
N PRO A 63 14.50 1.45 -1.01
CA PRO A 63 15.44 0.89 -1.97
C PRO A 63 16.69 0.41 -1.26
N ALA A 64 17.24 -0.67 -1.76
CA ALA A 64 18.41 -1.23 -1.20
C ALA A 64 19.47 -0.23 -1.23
N LYS A 65 19.93 0.41 -0.54
CA LYS A 65 21.00 1.17 -0.57
C LYS A 65 20.94 2.29 -1.30
N GLY A 66 20.75 3.02 -0.96
CA GLY A 66 20.72 4.25 -1.59
C GLY A 66 22.01 4.85 -1.88
#